data_c99104fa5d65759ab6b1b8e17e420861
#
_entry.id   c99104fa5d65759ab6b1b8e17e420861
#
_cell.length_a   1.000
_cell.length_b   1.000
_cell.length_c   1.000
_cell.angle_alpha   90.00
_cell.angle_beta   90.00
_cell.angle_gamma   90.00
#
_symmetry.space_group_name_H-M   'P 1'
#
loop_
_entity.id
_entity.type
_entity.pdbx_description
1 polymer ?
#
loop_
_entity_poly.entity_id
_entity_poly.type
_entity_poly.pdbx_seq_one_letter_code
_entity_poly.pdbx_strand_id
1 'polypeptide(L)'
;MASDVKSEAAYKFLLKTSKNKKHHRLNKFLKETEIISIDSRQNKNLSLKFFIIKTIIGQQVSIGAAASIWKKTQILLNNKKRISLGDLSDCGLSRPKASYVNEVLSNQYLDCFTKKDLKKMNQADISDLFLKIKGIGPWTLGIIQMFY
;
A
#
# COMPACT_ATOMS: atom_id res chain seq x y z
N MET A 1 -10.22 16.23 2.84
CA MET A 1 -11.69 16.45 2.93
C MET A 1 -12.48 15.81 1.76
N ALA A 2 -12.06 15.84 0.50
CA ALA A 2 -12.87 15.30 -0.62
C ALA A 2 -13.09 13.77 -0.62
N SER A 3 -12.31 13.00 0.10
CA SER A 3 -12.38 11.53 0.13
C SER A 3 -13.33 10.96 1.18
N ASP A 4 -13.54 11.66 2.28
CA ASP A 4 -14.57 11.28 3.27
C ASP A 4 -15.97 11.36 2.65
N VAL A 5 -16.19 12.35 1.78
CA VAL A 5 -17.45 12.50 1.04
C VAL A 5 -17.75 11.29 0.16
N LYS A 6 -16.73 10.67 -0.48
CA LYS A 6 -16.91 9.46 -1.30
C LYS A 6 -17.23 8.23 -0.46
N SER A 7 -16.55 8.06 0.66
CA SER A 7 -16.80 6.95 1.59
C SER A 7 -18.19 7.04 2.21
N GLU A 8 -18.62 8.23 2.60
CA GLU A 8 -19.99 8.49 3.08
C GLU A 8 -21.06 8.26 1.99
N ALA A 9 -20.80 8.73 0.77
CA ALA A 9 -21.72 8.52 -0.35
C ALA A 9 -21.90 7.04 -0.65
N ALA A 10 -20.80 6.27 -0.70
CA ALA A 10 -20.81 4.82 -0.89
C ALA A 10 -21.57 4.10 0.24
N TYR A 11 -21.33 4.48 1.48
CA TYR A 11 -22.02 3.92 2.64
C TYR A 11 -23.53 4.21 2.59
N LYS A 12 -23.94 5.45 2.34
CA LYS A 12 -25.36 5.83 2.18
C LYS A 12 -26.03 5.06 1.04
N PHE A 13 -25.32 4.89 -0.08
CA PHE A 13 -25.78 4.08 -1.21
C PHE A 13 -26.02 2.61 -0.82
N LEU A 14 -25.05 2.00 -0.10
CA LEU A 14 -25.17 0.62 0.35
C LEU A 14 -26.30 0.44 1.35
N LEU A 15 -26.48 1.37 2.31
CA LEU A 15 -27.61 1.35 3.24
C LEU A 15 -28.95 1.41 2.52
N LYS A 16 -29.11 2.33 1.57
CA LYS A 16 -30.33 2.47 0.77
C LYS A 16 -30.61 1.21 -0.06
N THR A 17 -29.59 0.69 -0.74
CA THR A 17 -29.70 -0.48 -1.61
C THR A 17 -30.04 -1.73 -0.81
N SER A 18 -29.37 -1.97 0.33
CA SER A 18 -29.64 -3.12 1.19
C SER A 18 -31.07 -3.10 1.78
N LYS A 19 -31.60 -1.92 2.08
CA LYS A 19 -32.99 -1.75 2.52
C LYS A 19 -33.96 -2.07 1.39
N ASN A 20 -33.77 -1.48 0.21
CA ASN A 20 -34.65 -1.64 -0.94
C ASN A 20 -34.67 -3.08 -1.47
N LYS A 21 -33.52 -3.78 -1.45
CA LYS A 21 -33.40 -5.17 -1.87
C LYS A 21 -33.69 -6.19 -0.78
N LYS A 22 -34.18 -5.73 0.40
CA LYS A 22 -34.52 -6.57 1.57
C LYS A 22 -33.35 -7.43 2.09
N HIS A 23 -32.11 -6.96 1.94
CA HIS A 23 -30.94 -7.61 2.53
C HIS A 23 -30.79 -7.29 4.01
N HIS A 24 -31.67 -7.84 4.86
CA HIS A 24 -31.78 -7.47 6.27
C HIS A 24 -30.48 -7.62 7.06
N ARG A 25 -29.74 -8.74 6.84
CA ARG A 25 -28.45 -8.98 7.54
C ARG A 25 -27.40 -7.92 7.18
N LEU A 26 -27.26 -7.60 5.90
CA LEU A 26 -26.35 -6.56 5.43
C LEU A 26 -26.75 -5.17 5.96
N ASN A 27 -28.04 -4.86 5.93
CA ASN A 27 -28.54 -3.59 6.42
C ASN A 27 -28.29 -3.41 7.93
N LYS A 28 -28.50 -4.48 8.72
CA LYS A 28 -28.18 -4.50 10.15
C LYS A 28 -26.68 -4.30 10.38
N PHE A 29 -25.83 -5.08 9.70
CA PHE A 29 -24.38 -4.96 9.78
C PHE A 29 -23.87 -3.54 9.46
N LEU A 30 -24.35 -2.94 8.37
CA LEU A 30 -23.98 -1.57 7.98
C LEU A 30 -24.37 -0.54 9.03
N LYS A 31 -25.50 -0.71 9.74
CA LYS A 31 -25.92 0.19 10.83
C LYS A 31 -25.09 0.07 12.09
N GLU A 32 -24.54 -1.10 12.33
CA GLU A 32 -23.73 -1.41 13.53
C GLU A 32 -22.23 -1.16 13.30
N THR A 33 -21.80 -0.87 12.07
CA THR A 33 -20.40 -0.63 11.72
C THR A 33 -20.13 0.84 11.48
N GLU A 34 -18.90 1.27 11.81
CA GLU A 34 -18.42 2.60 11.46
C GLU A 34 -18.06 2.70 9.97
N ILE A 35 -18.15 3.92 9.43
CA ILE A 35 -17.72 4.20 8.06
C ILE A 35 -16.20 4.05 7.96
N ILE A 36 -15.74 3.12 7.14
CA ILE A 36 -14.32 2.93 6.89
C ILE A 36 -13.87 3.93 5.83
N SER A 37 -13.03 4.88 6.22
CA SER A 37 -12.36 5.78 5.28
C SER A 37 -11.06 5.15 4.77
N ILE A 38 -10.94 5.00 3.44
CA ILE A 38 -9.71 4.54 2.80
C ILE A 38 -8.61 5.58 2.94
N ASP A 39 -8.96 6.87 2.95
CA ASP A 39 -8.00 7.97 3.08
C ASP A 39 -7.30 8.03 4.42
N SER A 40 -7.95 7.59 5.50
CA SER A 40 -7.29 7.48 6.80
C SER A 40 -6.14 6.47 6.80
N ARG A 41 -6.15 5.55 5.84
CA ARG A 41 -5.11 4.52 5.65
C ARG A 41 -4.02 4.93 4.64
N GLN A 42 -4.19 6.06 3.94
CA GLN A 42 -3.18 6.52 3.00
C GLN A 42 -1.90 6.96 3.74
N ASN A 43 -0.77 6.44 3.28
CA ASN A 43 0.55 6.84 3.80
C ASN A 43 0.98 8.17 3.18
N LYS A 44 0.37 9.28 3.62
CA LYS A 44 0.54 10.62 3.01
C LYS A 44 1.99 11.12 2.98
N ASN A 45 2.84 10.62 3.88
CA ASN A 45 4.19 11.12 4.10
C ASN A 45 5.31 10.19 3.59
N LEU A 46 4.99 9.07 2.94
CA LEU A 46 6.00 8.18 2.39
C LEU A 46 6.26 8.50 0.91
N SER A 47 7.54 8.45 0.49
CA SER A 47 7.87 8.40 -0.93
C SER A 47 7.35 7.11 -1.55
N LEU A 48 7.24 7.08 -2.88
CA LEU A 48 6.79 5.89 -3.60
C LEU A 48 7.65 4.66 -3.28
N LYS A 49 8.98 4.80 -3.30
CA LYS A 49 9.90 3.73 -2.92
C LYS A 49 9.63 3.19 -1.52
N PHE A 50 9.52 4.07 -0.54
CA PHE A 50 9.30 3.67 0.84
C PHE A 50 7.93 3.01 1.03
N PHE A 51 6.91 3.47 0.30
CA PHE A 51 5.61 2.84 0.31
C PHE A 51 5.67 1.41 -0.26
N ILE A 52 6.35 1.22 -1.40
CA ILE A 52 6.54 -0.10 -2.01
C ILE A 52 7.31 -1.03 -1.07
N ILE A 53 8.42 -0.58 -0.50
CA ILE A 53 9.23 -1.36 0.45
C ILE A 53 8.38 -1.79 1.65
N LYS A 54 7.63 -0.87 2.25
CA LYS A 54 6.71 -1.17 3.36
C LYS A 54 5.67 -2.22 2.96
N THR A 55 5.13 -2.14 1.75
CA THR A 55 4.15 -3.10 1.23
C THR A 55 4.78 -4.49 1.04
N ILE A 56 5.99 -4.58 0.48
CA ILE A 56 6.74 -5.83 0.32
C ILE A 56 7.02 -6.46 1.70
N ILE A 57 7.43 -5.66 2.68
CA ILE A 57 7.67 -6.13 4.06
C ILE A 57 6.40 -6.76 4.63
N GLY A 58 5.25 -6.13 4.42
CA GLY A 58 3.96 -6.58 4.96
C GLY A 58 3.38 -7.85 4.32
N GLN A 59 3.92 -8.32 3.19
CA GLN A 59 3.42 -9.54 2.54
C GLN A 59 3.61 -10.77 3.44
N GLN A 60 2.55 -11.58 3.62
CA GLN A 60 2.60 -12.89 4.30
C GLN A 60 3.24 -12.89 5.69
N VAL A 61 3.11 -11.80 6.43
CA VAL A 61 3.55 -11.70 7.83
C VAL A 61 2.46 -11.07 8.69
N SER A 62 2.51 -11.28 10.00
CA SER A 62 1.58 -10.61 10.92
C SER A 62 1.82 -9.10 10.97
N ILE A 63 0.79 -8.35 11.35
CA ILE A 63 0.86 -6.88 11.48
C ILE A 63 2.00 -6.46 12.42
N GLY A 64 2.16 -7.15 13.56
CA GLY A 64 3.22 -6.85 14.52
C GLY A 64 4.61 -7.11 13.97
N ALA A 65 4.82 -8.24 13.26
CA ALA A 65 6.08 -8.56 12.61
C ALA A 65 6.41 -7.53 11.51
N ALA A 66 5.42 -7.19 10.65
CA ALA A 66 5.59 -6.18 9.63
C ALA A 66 6.00 -4.81 10.22
N ALA A 67 5.36 -4.38 11.32
CA ALA A 67 5.69 -3.12 11.99
C ALA A 67 7.11 -3.12 12.56
N SER A 68 7.53 -4.22 13.18
CA SER A 68 8.88 -4.35 13.73
C SER A 68 9.96 -4.31 12.63
N ILE A 69 9.78 -5.10 11.57
CA ILE A 69 10.70 -5.14 10.43
C ILE A 69 10.76 -3.76 9.76
N TRP A 70 9.62 -3.13 9.53
CA TRP A 70 9.54 -1.81 8.93
C TRP A 70 10.30 -0.75 9.74
N LYS A 71 10.14 -0.74 11.07
CA LYS A 71 10.86 0.20 11.96
C LYS A 71 12.38 0.06 11.82
N LYS A 72 12.90 -1.19 11.85
CA LYS A 72 14.34 -1.46 11.66
C LYS A 72 14.81 -1.02 10.26
N THR A 73 14.03 -1.35 9.22
CA THR A 73 14.36 -0.98 7.85
C THR A 73 14.37 0.53 7.67
N GLN A 74 13.44 1.28 8.25
CA GLN A 74 13.44 2.75 8.19
C GLN A 74 14.71 3.35 8.81
N ILE A 75 15.14 2.85 9.98
CA ILE A 75 16.36 3.30 10.63
C ILE A 75 17.56 3.02 9.73
N LEU A 76 17.65 1.82 9.15
CA LEU A 76 18.70 1.45 8.21
C LEU A 76 18.74 2.40 7.00
N LEU A 77 17.58 2.64 6.35
CA LEU A 77 17.46 3.49 5.16
C LEU A 77 17.84 4.94 5.42
N ASN A 78 17.56 5.45 6.63
CA ASN A 78 17.90 6.84 6.99
C ASN A 78 19.37 7.02 7.35
N ASN A 79 20.03 5.98 7.87
CA ASN A 79 21.37 6.09 8.45
C ASN A 79 22.48 5.57 7.52
N LYS A 80 22.16 4.79 6.51
CA LYS A 80 23.16 4.13 5.67
C LYS A 80 22.95 4.47 4.19
N LYS A 81 24.00 5.02 3.55
CA LYS A 81 23.94 5.38 2.11
C LYS A 81 24.02 4.18 1.17
N ARG A 82 24.72 3.12 1.56
CA ARG A 82 24.84 1.86 0.78
C ARG A 82 24.30 0.72 1.62
N ILE A 83 23.29 0.05 1.13
CA ILE A 83 22.57 -1.01 1.84
C ILE A 83 22.85 -2.33 1.11
N SER A 84 23.32 -3.32 1.86
CA SER A 84 23.56 -4.67 1.37
C SER A 84 22.34 -5.57 1.62
N LEU A 85 22.30 -6.74 0.96
CA LEU A 85 21.29 -7.76 1.26
C LEU A 85 21.41 -8.29 2.70
N GLY A 86 22.62 -8.32 3.26
CA GLY A 86 22.84 -8.69 4.65
C GLY A 86 22.15 -7.73 5.62
N ASP A 87 22.35 -6.41 5.42
CA ASP A 87 21.72 -5.39 6.24
C ASP A 87 20.18 -5.52 6.26
N LEU A 88 19.60 -5.83 5.10
CA LEU A 88 18.17 -6.05 4.98
C LEU A 88 17.71 -7.32 5.69
N SER A 89 18.52 -8.38 5.61
CA SER A 89 18.26 -9.64 6.34
C SER A 89 18.33 -9.44 7.84
N ASP A 90 19.27 -8.64 8.34
CA ASP A 90 19.40 -8.30 9.76
C ASP A 90 18.22 -7.51 10.30
N CYS A 91 17.52 -6.78 9.42
CA CYS A 91 16.23 -6.16 9.74
C CYS A 91 15.10 -7.18 9.91
N GLY A 92 15.28 -8.43 9.48
CA GLY A 92 14.28 -9.49 9.54
C GLY A 92 13.57 -9.79 8.22
N LEU A 93 14.12 -9.33 7.09
CA LEU A 93 13.59 -9.68 5.78
C LEU A 93 14.08 -11.07 5.35
N SER A 94 13.21 -11.88 4.76
CA SER A 94 13.62 -13.12 4.10
C SER A 94 14.49 -12.80 2.86
N ARG A 95 15.34 -13.75 2.44
CA ARG A 95 16.19 -13.57 1.24
C ARG A 95 15.46 -13.04 0.01
N PRO A 96 14.29 -13.59 -0.38
CA PRO A 96 13.53 -13.04 -1.51
C PRO A 96 13.10 -11.59 -1.28
N LYS A 97 12.57 -11.26 -0.10
CA LYS A 97 12.14 -9.89 0.22
C LYS A 97 13.31 -8.92 0.24
N ALA A 98 14.46 -9.30 0.80
CA ALA A 98 15.67 -8.49 0.77
C ALA A 98 16.11 -8.18 -0.66
N SER A 99 16.06 -9.17 -1.56
CA SER A 99 16.36 -8.99 -2.99
C SER A 99 15.37 -8.01 -3.65
N TYR A 100 14.05 -8.16 -3.39
CA TYR A 100 13.04 -7.25 -3.95
C TYR A 100 13.19 -5.82 -3.43
N VAL A 101 13.46 -5.66 -2.14
CA VAL A 101 13.69 -4.33 -1.54
C VAL A 101 14.95 -3.70 -2.13
N ASN A 102 16.02 -4.47 -2.31
CA ASN A 102 17.25 -3.97 -2.93
C ASN A 102 17.01 -3.52 -4.39
N GLU A 103 16.21 -4.24 -5.15
CA GLU A 103 15.82 -3.86 -6.51
C GLU A 103 15.02 -2.56 -6.53
N VAL A 104 14.05 -2.40 -5.62
CA VAL A 104 13.29 -1.16 -5.46
C VAL A 104 14.21 0.01 -5.10
N LEU A 105 15.16 -0.18 -4.20
CA LEU A 105 16.14 0.85 -3.81
C LEU A 105 17.03 1.27 -4.98
N SER A 106 17.46 0.33 -5.80
CA SER A 106 18.32 0.58 -6.96
C SER A 106 17.59 1.20 -8.15
N ASN A 107 16.26 1.12 -8.17
CA ASN A 107 15.45 1.61 -9.28
C ASN A 107 15.25 3.14 -9.20
N GLN A 108 16.11 3.88 -9.89
CA GLN A 108 16.04 5.35 -9.93
C GLN A 108 14.74 5.88 -10.60
N TYR A 109 14.12 5.09 -11.46
CA TYR A 109 12.87 5.48 -12.12
C TYR A 109 11.75 5.78 -11.13
N LEU A 110 11.71 5.06 -10.01
CA LEU A 110 10.69 5.27 -8.98
C LEU A 110 10.81 6.62 -8.26
N ASP A 111 11.97 7.26 -8.32
CA ASP A 111 12.18 8.58 -7.72
C ASP A 111 11.57 9.71 -8.57
N CYS A 112 11.31 9.43 -9.86
CA CYS A 112 10.76 10.40 -10.79
C CYS A 112 9.24 10.58 -10.67
N PHE A 113 8.54 9.69 -9.96
CA PHE A 113 7.08 9.71 -9.87
C PHE A 113 6.57 10.29 -8.56
N THR A 114 5.74 11.30 -8.69
CA THR A 114 4.92 11.82 -7.58
C THR A 114 3.53 11.17 -7.59
N LYS A 115 2.78 11.33 -6.49
CA LYS A 115 1.37 10.94 -6.43
C LYS A 115 0.52 11.59 -7.52
N LYS A 116 0.86 12.83 -7.89
CA LYS A 116 0.15 13.56 -8.95
C LYS A 116 0.38 12.94 -10.31
N ASP A 117 1.60 12.46 -10.57
CA ASP A 117 1.96 11.84 -11.83
C ASP A 117 1.25 10.50 -11.99
N LEU A 118 1.27 9.65 -10.96
CA LEU A 118 0.54 8.38 -10.97
C LEU A 118 -0.97 8.55 -11.16
N LYS A 119 -1.57 9.61 -10.57
CA LYS A 119 -3.00 9.89 -10.77
C LYS A 119 -3.38 10.30 -12.18
N LYS A 120 -2.42 10.77 -12.98
CA LYS A 120 -2.64 11.16 -14.39
C LYS A 120 -2.40 10.01 -15.36
N MET A 121 -1.68 8.98 -14.94
CA MET A 121 -1.40 7.82 -15.78
C MET A 121 -2.64 6.94 -15.93
N ASN A 122 -2.80 6.32 -17.09
CA ASN A 122 -3.83 5.31 -17.26
C ASN A 122 -3.41 3.98 -16.58
N GLN A 123 -4.36 3.08 -16.41
CA GLN A 123 -4.12 1.84 -15.66
C GLN A 123 -3.14 0.89 -16.36
N ALA A 124 -3.09 0.89 -17.70
CA ALA A 124 -2.17 0.06 -18.46
C ALA A 124 -0.71 0.53 -18.23
N ASP A 125 -0.45 1.82 -18.34
CA ASP A 125 0.89 2.39 -18.12
C ASP A 125 1.37 2.14 -16.68
N ILE A 126 0.49 2.29 -15.70
CA ILE A 126 0.81 1.96 -14.29
C ILE A 126 1.17 0.48 -14.14
N SER A 127 0.39 -0.40 -14.76
CA SER A 127 0.66 -1.84 -14.72
C SER A 127 1.99 -2.19 -15.38
N ASP A 128 2.27 -1.65 -16.54
CA ASP A 128 3.52 -1.85 -17.27
C ASP A 128 4.75 -1.33 -16.52
N LEU A 129 4.59 -0.23 -15.80
CA LEU A 129 5.65 0.33 -14.98
C LEU A 129 6.00 -0.56 -13.79
N PHE A 130 4.98 -0.98 -13.03
CA PHE A 130 5.21 -1.65 -11.76
C PHE A 130 5.40 -3.16 -11.85
N LEU A 131 4.71 -3.85 -12.76
CA LEU A 131 4.80 -5.31 -12.87
C LEU A 131 6.14 -5.81 -13.41
N LYS A 132 6.97 -4.93 -13.97
CA LYS A 132 8.35 -5.24 -14.37
C LYS A 132 9.31 -5.32 -13.17
N ILE A 133 8.92 -4.79 -12.02
CA ILE A 133 9.77 -4.75 -10.82
C ILE A 133 9.56 -6.05 -10.04
N LYS A 134 10.63 -6.81 -9.80
CA LYS A 134 10.56 -8.04 -9.00
C LYS A 134 9.99 -7.77 -7.61
N GLY A 135 9.09 -8.63 -7.17
CA GLY A 135 8.38 -8.48 -5.89
C GLY A 135 7.10 -7.64 -5.97
N ILE A 136 6.83 -7.00 -7.11
CA ILE A 136 5.56 -6.32 -7.38
C ILE A 136 4.71 -7.19 -8.30
N GLY A 137 3.79 -7.96 -7.71
CA GLY A 137 2.75 -8.69 -8.43
C GLY A 137 1.44 -7.90 -8.50
N PRO A 138 0.39 -8.47 -9.13
CA PRO A 138 -0.92 -7.81 -9.25
C PRO A 138 -1.50 -7.36 -7.92
N TRP A 139 -1.32 -8.14 -6.85
CA TRP A 139 -1.79 -7.77 -5.52
C TRP A 139 -1.07 -6.53 -4.98
N THR A 140 0.27 -6.49 -5.07
CA THR A 140 1.07 -5.34 -4.63
C THR A 140 0.75 -4.10 -5.44
N LEU A 141 0.55 -4.26 -6.75
CA LEU A 141 0.10 -3.18 -7.62
C LEU A 141 -1.25 -2.62 -7.17
N GLY A 142 -2.23 -3.47 -6.88
CA GLY A 142 -3.54 -3.06 -6.34
C GLY A 142 -3.41 -2.26 -5.04
N ILE A 143 -2.53 -2.66 -4.14
CA ILE A 143 -2.23 -1.92 -2.90
C ILE A 143 -1.63 -0.54 -3.19
N ILE A 144 -0.70 -0.44 -4.16
CA ILE A 144 -0.11 0.84 -4.57
C ILE A 144 -1.21 1.76 -5.12
N GLN A 145 -2.04 1.28 -6.03
CA GLN A 145 -3.11 2.06 -6.66
C GLN A 145 -4.17 2.52 -5.65
N MET A 146 -4.44 1.72 -4.62
CA MET A 146 -5.48 2.01 -3.63
C MET A 146 -5.00 2.97 -2.53
N PHE A 147 -3.76 2.86 -2.06
CA PHE A 147 -3.30 3.47 -0.82
C PHE A 147 -2.13 4.45 -0.98
N TYR A 148 -1.50 4.54 -2.14
CA TYR A 148 -0.49 5.54 -2.42
C TYR A 148 -1.08 6.75 -3.12
#